data_8413686c31a25ad8a516b11b6ff7150d
#
_entry.id   8413686c31a25ad8a516b11b6ff7150d
#
_cell.length_a   1.000
_cell.length_b   1.000
_cell.length_c   1.000
_cell.angle_alpha   90.00
_cell.angle_beta   90.00
_cell.angle_gamma   90.00
#
_symmetry.space_group_name_H-M   'P 1'
#
loop_
_entity.id
_entity.type
_entity.pdbx_description
1 polymer ?
#
loop_
_entity_poly.entity_id
_entity_poly.type
_entity_poly.pdbx_seq_one_letter_code
_entity_poly.pdbx_strand_id
1 'polypeptide(L)'
;MMNRRLFFNESANTWNNRFYNKELEDFLEQIVPSFNLARDQRILDAGTGTGILIPFLLKAVGSKGHITAIDYAEKMVDICRAKYRHVPNVSVELQLIEKMDFASESFDAITCFGLFPHLNDKTDALNEMNRVLKPGGRLIIAHALSSTQLEVHHSNVAAVAHDVLPEEQEMKHLLKEAGFTSITIVDKPGCYLCISGKPSA
;
A
#
# COMPACT_ATOMS: atom_id res chain seq x y z
N MET A 1 -17.19 0.15 -18.75
CA MET A 1 -16.55 -0.07 -17.44
C MET A 1 -16.32 1.29 -16.80
N MET A 2 -16.72 1.47 -15.55
CA MET A 2 -16.42 2.70 -14.82
C MET A 2 -14.91 2.76 -14.59
N ASN A 3 -14.28 3.88 -14.93
CA ASN A 3 -12.83 4.04 -14.79
C ASN A 3 -12.49 4.11 -13.29
N ARG A 4 -11.70 3.18 -12.75
CA ARG A 4 -11.30 3.14 -11.34
C ARG A 4 -10.71 4.47 -10.86
N ARG A 5 -9.88 5.14 -11.68
CA ARG A 5 -9.30 6.44 -11.36
C ARG A 5 -10.38 7.51 -11.13
N LEU A 6 -11.42 7.50 -11.96
CA LEU A 6 -12.56 8.39 -11.78
C LEU A 6 -13.28 8.11 -10.47
N PHE A 7 -13.55 6.83 -10.18
CA PHE A 7 -14.18 6.43 -8.92
C PHE A 7 -13.41 6.90 -7.68
N PHE A 8 -12.09 6.70 -7.64
CA PHE A 8 -11.27 7.17 -6.52
C PHE A 8 -11.22 8.70 -6.45
N ASN A 9 -11.14 9.40 -7.57
CA ASN A 9 -11.20 10.86 -7.61
C ASN A 9 -12.55 11.39 -7.07
N GLU A 10 -13.66 10.81 -7.46
CA GLU A 10 -15.00 11.22 -7.00
C GLU A 10 -15.22 10.90 -5.51
N SER A 11 -14.67 9.80 -5.03
CA SER A 11 -14.78 9.36 -3.64
C SER A 11 -13.85 10.10 -2.68
N ALA A 12 -12.80 10.76 -3.15
CA ALA A 12 -11.71 11.28 -2.33
C ALA A 12 -12.17 12.21 -1.19
N ASN A 13 -13.10 13.14 -1.46
CA ASN A 13 -13.59 14.09 -0.45
C ASN A 13 -14.36 13.45 0.71
N THR A 14 -14.97 12.28 0.48
CA THR A 14 -15.75 11.56 1.49
C THR A 14 -15.01 10.33 2.02
N TRP A 15 -13.82 10.03 1.48
CA TRP A 15 -13.07 8.81 1.76
C TRP A 15 -12.86 8.58 3.25
N ASN A 16 -12.32 9.57 3.95
CA ASN A 16 -12.06 9.47 5.38
C ASN A 16 -13.35 9.28 6.20
N ASN A 17 -14.42 9.98 5.86
CA ASN A 17 -15.70 9.86 6.56
C ASN A 17 -16.34 8.47 6.39
N ARG A 18 -16.03 7.78 5.28
CA ARG A 18 -16.57 6.46 4.97
C ARG A 18 -15.74 5.32 5.52
N PHE A 19 -14.42 5.47 5.54
CA PHE A 19 -13.50 4.36 5.77
C PHE A 19 -12.58 4.56 6.98
N TYR A 20 -12.34 5.81 7.43
CA TYR A 20 -11.51 6.05 8.61
C TYR A 20 -12.39 6.20 9.85
N ASN A 21 -12.38 5.17 10.68
CA ASN A 21 -13.10 5.10 11.96
C ASN A 21 -12.16 4.55 13.04
N LYS A 22 -12.66 4.47 14.27
CA LYS A 22 -11.88 3.98 15.42
C LYS A 22 -11.43 2.53 15.23
N GLU A 23 -12.24 1.70 14.60
CA GLU A 23 -11.89 0.28 14.33
C GLU A 23 -10.71 0.16 13.39
N LEU A 24 -10.67 0.96 12.31
CA LEU A 24 -9.53 0.99 11.40
C LEU A 24 -8.28 1.58 12.09
N GLU A 25 -8.44 2.61 12.91
CA GLU A 25 -7.32 3.19 13.68
C GLU A 25 -6.70 2.14 14.61
N ASP A 26 -7.53 1.43 15.39
CA ASP A 26 -7.09 0.37 16.29
C ASP A 26 -6.43 -0.79 15.53
N PHE A 27 -6.97 -1.15 14.36
CA PHE A 27 -6.35 -2.14 13.47
C PHE A 27 -4.95 -1.69 13.03
N LEU A 28 -4.79 -0.44 12.57
CA LEU A 28 -3.50 0.08 12.12
C LEU A 28 -2.50 0.18 13.27
N GLU A 29 -2.92 0.55 14.49
CA GLU A 29 -2.05 0.52 15.65
C GLU A 29 -1.53 -0.88 15.99
N GLN A 30 -2.35 -1.91 15.76
CA GLN A 30 -1.99 -3.31 16.02
C GLN A 30 -1.15 -3.93 14.90
N ILE A 31 -1.45 -3.60 13.63
CA ILE A 31 -0.82 -4.28 12.49
C ILE A 31 0.54 -3.69 12.12
N VAL A 32 0.71 -2.35 12.20
CA VAL A 32 1.94 -1.68 11.77
C VAL A 32 3.20 -2.16 12.52
N PRO A 33 3.17 -2.48 13.81
CA PRO A 33 4.32 -3.12 14.47
C PRO A 33 4.79 -4.42 13.81
N SER A 34 3.88 -5.20 13.21
CA SER A 34 4.24 -6.44 12.50
C SER A 34 4.91 -6.20 11.13
N PHE A 35 4.84 -4.98 10.60
CA PHE A 35 5.61 -4.59 9.40
C PHE A 35 7.12 -4.62 9.66
N ASN A 36 7.52 -4.59 10.93
CA ASN A 36 8.89 -4.65 11.39
C ASN A 36 9.78 -3.59 10.70
N LEU A 37 9.25 -2.35 10.66
CA LEU A 37 9.97 -1.19 10.16
C LEU A 37 10.98 -0.71 11.19
N ALA A 38 12.15 -0.25 10.73
CA ALA A 38 13.18 0.29 11.60
C ALA A 38 13.20 1.82 11.58
N ARG A 39 13.82 2.41 12.61
CA ARG A 39 14.08 3.85 12.66
C ARG A 39 14.91 4.28 11.46
N ASP A 40 14.70 5.50 11.03
CA ASP A 40 15.46 6.20 10.00
C ASP A 40 15.32 5.61 8.57
N GLN A 41 14.41 4.63 8.37
CA GLN A 41 14.12 4.04 7.06
C GLN A 41 13.40 5.01 6.12
N ARG A 42 13.62 4.81 4.82
CA ARG A 42 12.87 5.43 3.72
C ARG A 42 11.78 4.48 3.26
N ILE A 43 10.53 4.85 3.45
CA ILE A 43 9.36 4.02 3.13
C ILE A 43 8.64 4.60 1.91
N LEU A 44 8.27 3.74 0.98
CA LEU A 44 7.30 4.04 -0.07
C LEU A 44 5.91 3.58 0.41
N ASP A 45 4.97 4.51 0.54
CA ASP A 45 3.56 4.22 0.79
C ASP A 45 2.80 4.25 -0.53
N ALA A 46 2.61 3.07 -1.11
CA ALA A 46 2.04 2.86 -2.43
C ALA A 46 0.51 2.79 -2.35
N GLY A 47 -0.18 3.65 -3.13
CA GLY A 47 -1.64 3.81 -3.04
C GLY A 47 -2.07 4.47 -1.74
N THR A 48 -1.37 5.55 -1.36
CA THR A 48 -1.57 6.23 -0.08
C THR A 48 -2.98 6.76 0.14
N GLY A 49 -3.76 6.96 -0.93
CA GLY A 49 -5.07 7.59 -0.86
C GLY A 49 -4.98 8.97 -0.21
N THR A 50 -5.76 9.20 0.82
CA THR A 50 -5.74 10.44 1.62
C THR A 50 -4.69 10.45 2.74
N GLY A 51 -3.76 9.48 2.74
CA GLY A 51 -2.66 9.39 3.71
C GLY A 51 -3.06 8.85 5.07
N ILE A 52 -3.94 7.86 5.13
CA ILE A 52 -4.43 7.26 6.38
C ILE A 52 -3.30 6.53 7.12
N LEU A 53 -2.43 5.82 6.40
CA LEU A 53 -1.36 5.03 6.99
C LEU A 53 -0.16 5.88 7.47
N ILE A 54 0.07 7.05 6.88
CA ILE A 54 1.26 7.89 7.11
C ILE A 54 1.56 8.16 8.60
N PRO A 55 0.59 8.49 9.49
CA PRO A 55 0.90 8.75 10.90
C PRO A 55 1.54 7.56 11.61
N PHE A 56 1.12 6.35 11.28
CA PHE A 56 1.63 5.11 11.86
C PHE A 56 3.03 4.79 11.33
N LEU A 57 3.28 5.03 10.04
CA LEU A 57 4.61 4.89 9.43
C LEU A 57 5.59 5.89 10.04
N LEU A 58 5.20 7.17 10.22
CA LEU A 58 6.03 8.18 10.86
C LEU A 58 6.39 7.80 12.30
N LYS A 59 5.42 7.24 13.06
CA LYS A 59 5.67 6.74 14.42
C LYS A 59 6.71 5.61 14.42
N ALA A 60 6.68 4.73 13.41
CA ALA A 60 7.61 3.62 13.27
C ALA A 60 9.02 4.09 12.89
N VAL A 61 9.17 4.92 11.85
CA VAL A 61 10.48 5.32 11.33
C VAL A 61 11.11 6.51 12.06
N GLY A 62 10.31 7.31 12.76
CA GLY A 62 10.79 8.48 13.52
C GLY A 62 11.15 9.68 12.65
N SER A 63 11.74 10.70 13.29
CA SER A 63 11.95 12.01 12.67
C SER A 63 13.06 12.05 11.59
N LYS A 64 13.94 11.07 11.55
CA LYS A 64 14.98 10.94 10.51
C LYS A 64 14.59 10.02 9.37
N GLY A 65 13.54 9.17 9.55
CA GLY A 65 12.96 8.39 8.49
C GLY A 65 12.18 9.27 7.52
N HIS A 66 11.90 8.77 6.32
CA HIS A 66 11.18 9.52 5.29
C HIS A 66 10.08 8.66 4.68
N ILE A 67 8.90 9.23 4.51
CA ILE A 67 7.76 8.59 3.83
C ILE A 67 7.58 9.27 2.47
N THR A 68 7.73 8.51 1.40
CA THR A 68 7.31 8.91 0.07
C THR A 68 5.96 8.24 -0.21
N ALA A 69 4.91 9.05 -0.30
CA ALA A 69 3.54 8.60 -0.49
C ALA A 69 3.12 8.81 -1.95
N ILE A 70 2.63 7.78 -2.62
CA ILE A 70 2.18 7.88 -4.02
C ILE A 70 0.75 7.40 -4.18
N ASP A 71 0.04 8.03 -5.11
CA ASP A 71 -1.25 7.57 -5.59
C ASP A 71 -1.41 8.01 -7.06
N TYR A 72 -2.28 7.31 -7.83
CA TYR A 72 -2.53 7.66 -9.22
C TYR A 72 -3.78 8.53 -9.40
N ALA A 73 -4.60 8.69 -8.34
CA ALA A 73 -5.79 9.53 -8.33
C ALA A 73 -5.44 10.93 -7.83
N GLU A 74 -5.60 11.94 -8.70
CA GLU A 74 -5.17 13.32 -8.44
C GLU A 74 -5.76 13.89 -7.17
N LYS A 75 -7.07 13.69 -6.94
CA LYS A 75 -7.75 14.24 -5.76
C LYS A 75 -7.32 13.57 -4.46
N MET A 76 -6.96 12.28 -4.50
CA MET A 76 -6.35 11.61 -3.34
C MET A 76 -5.02 12.27 -3.00
N VAL A 77 -4.16 12.46 -4.00
CA VAL A 77 -2.86 13.14 -3.86
C VAL A 77 -3.02 14.55 -3.32
N ASP A 78 -3.96 15.33 -3.85
CA ASP A 78 -4.18 16.72 -3.42
C ASP A 78 -4.60 16.80 -1.94
N ILE A 79 -5.50 15.92 -1.50
CA ILE A 79 -5.94 15.84 -0.09
C ILE A 79 -4.76 15.41 0.80
N CYS A 80 -4.04 14.38 0.40
CA CYS A 80 -2.88 13.89 1.15
C CYS A 80 -1.79 14.97 1.25
N ARG A 81 -1.47 15.63 0.14
CA ARG A 81 -0.48 16.72 0.08
C ARG A 81 -0.87 17.91 0.97
N ALA A 82 -2.14 18.32 0.94
CA ALA A 82 -2.64 19.39 1.80
C ALA A 82 -2.52 19.04 3.29
N LYS A 83 -2.81 17.77 3.65
CA LYS A 83 -2.75 17.27 5.02
C LYS A 83 -1.31 17.24 5.57
N TYR A 84 -0.33 16.85 4.74
CA TYR A 84 1.06 16.63 5.18
C TYR A 84 2.05 17.73 4.73
N ARG A 85 1.57 18.84 4.14
CA ARG A 85 2.42 19.94 3.62
C ARG A 85 3.43 20.52 4.61
N HIS A 86 3.19 20.40 5.91
CA HIS A 86 4.04 20.92 6.97
C HIS A 86 4.86 19.83 7.69
N VAL A 87 4.80 18.60 7.21
CA VAL A 87 5.54 17.47 7.77
C VAL A 87 6.80 17.26 6.92
N PRO A 88 7.99 17.66 7.41
CA PRO A 88 9.19 17.79 6.55
C PRO A 88 9.72 16.45 6.01
N ASN A 89 9.37 15.34 6.65
CA ASN A 89 9.80 14.01 6.27
C ASN A 89 8.68 13.20 5.56
N VAL A 90 7.74 13.90 4.91
CA VAL A 90 6.72 13.31 4.04
C VAL A 90 6.76 14.00 2.67
N SER A 91 6.89 13.23 1.61
CA SER A 91 6.71 13.66 0.22
C SER A 91 5.47 12.98 -0.36
N VAL A 92 4.64 13.72 -1.11
CA VAL A 92 3.41 13.17 -1.73
C VAL A 92 3.45 13.44 -3.23
N GLU A 93 3.36 12.38 -4.04
CA GLU A 93 3.53 12.45 -5.47
C GLU A 93 2.40 11.73 -6.23
N LEU A 94 2.04 12.28 -7.40
CA LEU A 94 1.12 11.65 -8.34
C LEU A 94 1.93 10.69 -9.21
N GLN A 95 1.81 9.39 -8.95
CA GLN A 95 2.54 8.37 -9.71
C GLN A 95 1.70 7.12 -9.92
N LEU A 96 1.98 6.40 -11.00
CA LEU A 96 1.46 5.09 -11.29
C LEU A 96 2.45 4.04 -10.78
N ILE A 97 1.95 3.06 -10.03
CA ILE A 97 2.79 2.04 -9.40
C ILE A 97 3.49 1.14 -10.40
N GLU A 98 2.83 0.82 -11.51
CA GLU A 98 3.37 -0.01 -12.58
C GLU A 98 4.50 0.69 -13.35
N LYS A 99 4.72 1.99 -13.09
CA LYS A 99 5.79 2.78 -13.71
C LYS A 99 6.14 3.97 -12.83
N MET A 100 7.03 3.77 -11.88
CA MET A 100 7.46 4.81 -10.94
C MET A 100 8.72 5.54 -11.42
N ASP A 101 8.73 6.87 -11.23
CA ASP A 101 9.90 7.72 -11.54
C ASP A 101 10.83 7.81 -10.33
N PHE A 102 11.26 6.64 -9.82
CA PHE A 102 12.27 6.54 -8.78
C PHE A 102 13.47 5.72 -9.28
N ALA A 103 14.65 6.06 -8.79
CA ALA A 103 15.85 5.23 -9.02
C ALA A 103 15.65 3.83 -8.40
N SER A 104 16.31 2.83 -8.98
CA SER A 104 16.37 1.49 -8.37
C SER A 104 16.94 1.59 -6.96
N GLU A 105 16.48 0.69 -6.07
CA GLU A 105 17.00 0.56 -4.71
C GLU A 105 16.92 1.84 -3.86
N SER A 106 15.80 2.57 -3.99
CA SER A 106 15.55 3.83 -3.30
C SER A 106 14.96 3.68 -1.91
N PHE A 107 14.22 2.57 -1.65
CA PHE A 107 13.41 2.40 -0.45
C PHE A 107 13.83 1.19 0.37
N ASP A 108 13.77 1.32 1.69
CA ASP A 108 14.05 0.24 2.64
C ASP A 108 12.83 -0.68 2.84
N ALA A 109 11.62 -0.14 2.69
CA ALA A 109 10.39 -0.92 2.67
C ALA A 109 9.31 -0.23 1.80
N ILE A 110 8.36 -1.03 1.32
CA ILE A 110 7.18 -0.59 0.58
C ILE A 110 5.95 -1.08 1.33
N THR A 111 5.01 -0.17 1.61
CA THR A 111 3.68 -0.49 2.13
C THR A 111 2.64 -0.34 1.03
N CYS A 112 1.73 -1.30 0.93
CA CYS A 112 0.63 -1.37 -0.01
C CYS A 112 -0.64 -1.69 0.81
N PHE A 113 -1.24 -0.66 1.42
CA PHE A 113 -2.41 -0.82 2.27
C PHE A 113 -3.69 -0.45 1.51
N GLY A 114 -4.61 -1.41 1.40
CA GLY A 114 -5.89 -1.18 0.73
C GLY A 114 -5.78 -0.99 -0.80
N LEU A 115 -4.68 -1.37 -1.43
CA LEU A 115 -4.43 -1.09 -2.85
C LEU A 115 -4.39 -2.33 -3.74
N PHE A 116 -3.73 -3.41 -3.32
CA PHE A 116 -3.27 -4.49 -4.21
C PHE A 116 -4.36 -5.08 -5.14
N PRO A 117 -5.63 -5.30 -4.72
CA PRO A 117 -6.70 -5.74 -5.59
C PRO A 117 -6.95 -4.79 -6.78
N HIS A 118 -6.72 -3.50 -6.59
CA HIS A 118 -7.02 -2.44 -7.55
C HIS A 118 -5.94 -2.23 -8.62
N LEU A 119 -4.80 -2.92 -8.52
CA LEU A 119 -3.74 -2.86 -9.52
C LEU A 119 -4.23 -3.41 -10.86
N ASN A 120 -3.95 -2.68 -11.95
CA ASN A 120 -4.32 -3.11 -13.30
C ASN A 120 -3.48 -4.30 -13.75
N ASP A 121 -2.17 -4.17 -13.57
CA ASP A 121 -1.19 -5.24 -13.82
C ASP A 121 -0.39 -5.50 -12.54
N LYS A 122 -0.71 -6.63 -11.89
CA LYS A 122 -0.04 -7.02 -10.65
C LYS A 122 1.41 -7.43 -10.88
N THR A 123 1.71 -7.98 -12.05
CA THR A 123 3.07 -8.42 -12.41
C THR A 123 3.97 -7.21 -12.62
N ASP A 124 3.54 -6.25 -13.43
CA ASP A 124 4.30 -5.02 -13.67
C ASP A 124 4.49 -4.22 -12.37
N ALA A 125 3.43 -4.12 -11.55
CA ALA A 125 3.51 -3.44 -10.26
C ALA A 125 4.52 -4.12 -9.31
N LEU A 126 4.53 -5.44 -9.20
CA LEU A 126 5.47 -6.17 -8.35
C LEU A 126 6.90 -6.07 -8.86
N ASN A 127 7.13 -6.13 -10.17
CA ASN A 127 8.44 -5.93 -10.78
C ASN A 127 8.99 -4.53 -10.46
N GLU A 128 8.15 -3.52 -10.57
CA GLU A 128 8.52 -2.13 -10.30
C GLU A 128 8.76 -1.89 -8.79
N MET A 129 7.92 -2.48 -7.92
CA MET A 129 8.15 -2.48 -6.48
C MET A 129 9.48 -3.16 -6.13
N ASN A 130 9.80 -4.30 -6.76
CA ASN A 130 11.09 -4.96 -6.55
C ASN A 130 12.25 -4.09 -7.04
N ARG A 131 12.12 -3.42 -8.18
CA ARG A 131 13.16 -2.54 -8.73
C ARG A 131 13.52 -1.41 -7.77
N VAL A 132 12.51 -0.73 -7.21
CA VAL A 132 12.74 0.43 -6.33
C VAL A 132 13.07 0.05 -4.88
N LEU A 133 12.83 -1.20 -4.49
CA LEU A 133 13.18 -1.72 -3.16
C LEU A 133 14.67 -2.06 -3.10
N LYS A 134 15.35 -1.70 -2.02
CA LYS A 134 16.75 -2.07 -1.77
C LYS A 134 16.90 -3.58 -1.55
N PRO A 135 18.07 -4.16 -1.86
CA PRO A 135 18.42 -5.50 -1.37
C PRO A 135 18.24 -5.59 0.16
N GLY A 136 17.65 -6.68 0.64
CA GLY A 136 17.26 -6.85 2.05
C GLY A 136 16.03 -6.06 2.49
N GLY A 137 15.45 -5.25 1.61
CA GLY A 137 14.21 -4.52 1.87
C GLY A 137 12.98 -5.42 1.85
N ARG A 138 11.83 -4.90 2.26
CA ARG A 138 10.59 -5.69 2.36
C ARG A 138 9.39 -5.01 1.72
N LEU A 139 8.52 -5.83 1.15
CA LEU A 139 7.20 -5.43 0.66
C LEU A 139 6.14 -5.92 1.65
N ILE A 140 5.24 -5.01 2.02
CA ILE A 140 4.12 -5.27 2.92
C ILE A 140 2.81 -4.97 2.17
N ILE A 141 1.97 -5.99 1.97
CA ILE A 141 0.62 -5.84 1.41
C ILE A 141 -0.36 -6.13 2.54
N ALA A 142 -1.24 -5.18 2.87
CA ALA A 142 -2.14 -5.33 4.01
C ALA A 142 -3.54 -4.76 3.73
N HIS A 143 -4.55 -5.38 4.37
CA HIS A 143 -5.93 -4.93 4.38
C HIS A 143 -6.57 -5.18 5.75
N ALA A 144 -7.55 -4.34 6.13
CA ALA A 144 -8.35 -4.52 7.34
C ALA A 144 -9.52 -5.51 7.18
N LEU A 145 -9.53 -6.27 6.08
CA LEU A 145 -10.48 -7.34 5.76
C LEU A 145 -9.69 -8.54 5.26
N SER A 146 -10.21 -9.76 5.45
CA SER A 146 -9.68 -10.96 4.77
C SER A 146 -9.94 -10.89 3.25
N SER A 147 -9.28 -11.75 2.47
CA SER A 147 -9.52 -11.87 1.03
C SER A 147 -11.01 -12.09 0.71
N THR A 148 -11.65 -13.02 1.41
CA THR A 148 -13.09 -13.32 1.24
C THR A 148 -13.98 -12.14 1.62
N GLN A 149 -13.71 -11.46 2.74
CA GLN A 149 -14.47 -10.28 3.14
C GLN A 149 -14.32 -9.14 2.14
N LEU A 150 -13.12 -8.98 1.58
CA LEU A 150 -12.82 -7.95 0.59
C LEU A 150 -13.56 -8.21 -0.72
N GLU A 151 -13.61 -9.47 -1.18
CA GLU A 151 -14.36 -9.87 -2.36
C GLU A 151 -15.86 -9.55 -2.20
N VAL A 152 -16.45 -9.92 -1.06
CA VAL A 152 -17.85 -9.57 -0.73
C VAL A 152 -18.06 -8.06 -0.68
N HIS A 153 -17.12 -7.31 -0.10
CA HIS A 153 -17.18 -5.85 -0.03
C HIS A 153 -17.13 -5.22 -1.44
N HIS A 154 -16.20 -5.66 -2.28
CA HIS A 154 -16.03 -5.13 -3.63
C HIS A 154 -17.18 -5.50 -4.57
N SER A 155 -17.77 -6.70 -4.45
CA SER A 155 -18.88 -7.13 -5.30
C SER A 155 -20.11 -6.19 -5.25
N ASN A 156 -20.24 -5.43 -4.16
CA ASN A 156 -21.29 -4.44 -3.99
C ASN A 156 -20.97 -3.05 -4.59
N VAL A 157 -19.78 -2.86 -5.17
CA VAL A 157 -19.32 -1.56 -5.71
C VAL A 157 -18.91 -1.75 -7.17
N ALA A 158 -19.75 -1.34 -8.11
CA ALA A 158 -19.58 -1.61 -9.55
C ALA A 158 -18.18 -1.23 -10.12
N ALA A 159 -17.54 -0.19 -9.58
CA ALA A 159 -16.22 0.27 -10.06
C ALA A 159 -15.08 -0.70 -9.73
N VAL A 160 -15.24 -1.51 -8.69
CA VAL A 160 -14.22 -2.40 -8.13
C VAL A 160 -14.74 -3.85 -7.95
N ALA A 161 -15.91 -4.17 -8.52
CA ALA A 161 -16.60 -5.45 -8.32
C ALA A 161 -15.77 -6.70 -8.67
N HIS A 162 -14.76 -6.54 -9.53
CA HIS A 162 -13.87 -7.61 -9.96
C HIS A 162 -12.45 -7.50 -9.36
N ASP A 163 -12.26 -6.56 -8.45
CA ASP A 163 -10.96 -6.32 -7.82
C ASP A 163 -10.80 -7.26 -6.63
N VAL A 164 -10.02 -8.31 -6.81
CA VAL A 164 -9.80 -9.36 -5.80
C VAL A 164 -8.33 -9.50 -5.46
N LEU A 165 -8.07 -9.95 -4.24
CA LEU A 165 -6.75 -10.47 -3.90
C LEU A 165 -6.56 -11.83 -4.57
N PRO A 166 -5.38 -12.12 -5.14
CA PRO A 166 -5.06 -13.47 -5.60
C PRO A 166 -5.17 -14.48 -4.46
N GLU A 167 -5.54 -15.71 -4.78
CA GLU A 167 -5.43 -16.81 -3.84
C GLU A 167 -3.99 -16.98 -3.34
N GLU A 168 -3.80 -17.58 -2.17
CA GLU A 168 -2.48 -17.68 -1.51
C GLU A 168 -1.39 -18.25 -2.42
N GLN A 169 -1.70 -19.31 -3.18
CA GLN A 169 -0.71 -19.94 -4.07
C GLN A 169 -0.36 -19.04 -5.26
N GLU A 170 -1.34 -18.35 -5.82
CA GLU A 170 -1.15 -17.40 -6.91
C GLU A 170 -0.36 -16.18 -6.41
N MET A 171 -0.69 -15.62 -5.24
CA MET A 171 0.08 -14.52 -4.64
C MET A 171 1.54 -14.90 -4.42
N LYS A 172 1.79 -16.12 -3.89
CA LYS A 172 3.15 -16.64 -3.72
C LYS A 172 3.89 -16.80 -5.05
N HIS A 173 3.19 -17.23 -6.09
CA HIS A 173 3.77 -17.38 -7.43
C HIS A 173 4.14 -16.00 -8.01
N LEU A 174 3.22 -15.04 -8.03
CA LEU A 174 3.46 -13.68 -8.50
C LEU A 174 4.65 -13.00 -7.80
N LEU A 175 4.72 -13.13 -6.47
CA LEU A 175 5.83 -12.57 -5.69
C LEU A 175 7.17 -13.24 -6.04
N LYS A 176 7.21 -14.57 -6.21
CA LYS A 176 8.44 -15.28 -6.58
C LYS A 176 8.92 -14.92 -7.98
N GLU A 177 8.01 -14.83 -8.95
CA GLU A 177 8.34 -14.41 -10.33
C GLU A 177 8.91 -12.98 -10.36
N ALA A 178 8.40 -12.09 -9.50
CA ALA A 178 8.94 -10.74 -9.33
C ALA A 178 10.23 -10.68 -8.48
N GLY A 179 10.80 -11.82 -8.06
CA GLY A 179 12.07 -11.91 -7.33
C GLY A 179 11.98 -11.73 -5.81
N PHE A 180 10.78 -11.78 -5.23
CA PHE A 180 10.62 -11.74 -3.77
C PHE A 180 10.79 -13.13 -3.13
N THR A 181 11.29 -13.13 -1.90
CA THR A 181 11.53 -14.32 -1.07
C THR A 181 10.94 -14.14 0.33
N SER A 182 11.08 -15.16 1.18
CA SER A 182 10.63 -15.10 2.59
C SER A 182 9.16 -14.67 2.74
N ILE A 183 8.29 -15.22 1.88
CA ILE A 183 6.90 -14.83 1.78
C ILE A 183 6.09 -15.42 2.93
N THR A 184 5.44 -14.56 3.71
CA THR A 184 4.51 -14.93 4.78
C THR A 184 3.16 -14.31 4.48
N ILE A 185 2.08 -15.10 4.55
CA ILE A 185 0.71 -14.63 4.35
C ILE A 185 -0.12 -15.01 5.57
N VAL A 186 -0.86 -14.04 6.09
CA VAL A 186 -1.91 -14.21 7.11
C VAL A 186 -3.20 -13.69 6.49
N ASP A 187 -4.17 -14.59 6.31
CA ASP A 187 -5.49 -14.27 5.81
C ASP A 187 -6.54 -14.82 6.78
N LYS A 188 -7.19 -13.93 7.52
CA LYS A 188 -8.18 -14.27 8.53
C LYS A 188 -9.21 -13.16 8.65
N PRO A 189 -10.41 -13.42 9.21
CA PRO A 189 -11.41 -12.37 9.42
C PRO A 189 -10.82 -11.10 10.04
N GLY A 190 -11.07 -9.97 9.37
CA GLY A 190 -10.57 -8.66 9.78
C GLY A 190 -9.09 -8.38 9.50
N CYS A 191 -8.37 -9.25 8.78
CA CYS A 191 -6.95 -9.03 8.51
C CYS A 191 -6.47 -9.82 7.30
N TYR A 192 -5.89 -9.15 6.33
CA TYR A 192 -4.97 -9.73 5.36
C TYR A 192 -3.60 -9.06 5.50
N LEU A 193 -2.55 -9.85 5.62
CA LEU A 193 -1.17 -9.37 5.69
C LEU A 193 -0.27 -10.32 4.91
N CYS A 194 0.37 -9.80 3.87
CA CYS A 194 1.44 -10.47 3.16
C CYS A 194 2.74 -9.67 3.32
N ILE A 195 3.79 -10.32 3.80
CA ILE A 195 5.13 -9.74 3.91
C ILE A 195 6.08 -10.59 3.10
N SER A 196 6.89 -9.94 2.28
CA SER A 196 7.94 -10.58 1.50
C SER A 196 9.21 -9.75 1.49
N GLY A 197 10.35 -10.37 1.26
CA GLY A 197 11.65 -9.72 1.25
C GLY A 197 12.29 -9.72 -0.14
N LYS A 198 13.00 -8.67 -0.51
CA LYS A 198 13.96 -8.70 -1.61
C LYS A 198 15.27 -9.33 -1.09
N PRO A 199 15.86 -10.34 -1.76
CA PRO A 199 17.12 -10.93 -1.34
C PRO A 199 18.19 -9.87 -1.07
N SER A 200 19.03 -10.10 -0.08
CA SER A 200 20.28 -9.34 0.08
C SER A 200 21.23 -9.70 -1.07
N ALA A 201 21.99 -8.73 -1.52
CA ALA A 201 23.01 -8.94 -2.56
C ALA A 201 24.11 -9.89 -2.08
#